data_efca976bf2094c2cf53ccfbf8ce51850
#
_entry.id   efca976bf2094c2cf53ccfbf8ce51850
#
_cell.length_a   1.000
_cell.length_b   1.000
_cell.length_c   1.000
_cell.angle_alpha   90.00
_cell.angle_beta   90.00
_cell.angle_gamma   90.00
#
_symmetry.space_group_name_H-M   'P 1'
#
loop_
_entity.id
_entity.type
_entity.pdbx_description
1 polymer ?
#
loop_
_entity_poly.entity_id
_entity_poly.type
_entity_poly.pdbx_seq_one_letter_code
_entity_poly.pdbx_strand_id
1 'polypeptide(L)'
;MRTKFIGSVLVCVLMLNSCTRDISAPEYPDVPLTANFAKGADVSWMTEMEASGLKFYNNSGTAQDLLQILKDKGINSIRLRTWVNPVSGWSNTEDMVKKAVRAKTMGFRIMLDIHYSDVWADPAVQTKPAAWAAQPFVTLKTTVFNYTVSVMNALKDKGITPEWVQVGNETNDGMLWPDGKASVNMKNYAELVQSGYTAVKSVSTTSKVIVHLSNGYDNTLFRWMFDGLKANGANWDVIGMSLYPVAATWQSLDKQCLSNMNDMVARYDKEVMLCEVGMPAAEPEASRAFLTDIIMKTNSVSKGLGVFYWEPEAYNDWQGYKLGAFDVTGKPTVAMDAFLVK
;
A
#
# COMPACT_ATOMS: atom_id res chain seq x y z
N MET A 1 27.68 80.17 -12.88
CA MET A 1 28.15 78.95 -12.24
C MET A 1 26.99 77.99 -12.09
N ARG A 2 26.93 76.90 -12.93
CA ARG A 2 25.90 75.85 -12.87
C ARG A 2 26.57 74.58 -12.39
N THR A 3 26.26 74.17 -11.18
CA THR A 3 26.77 72.97 -10.55
C THR A 3 25.91 71.77 -11.02
N LYS A 4 26.51 70.80 -11.70
CA LYS A 4 25.86 69.54 -12.09
C LYS A 4 26.00 68.54 -10.95
N PHE A 5 24.88 68.05 -10.39
CA PHE A 5 24.84 66.90 -9.52
C PHE A 5 24.81 65.62 -10.39
N ILE A 6 25.79 64.76 -10.20
CA ILE A 6 25.83 63.40 -10.78
C ILE A 6 25.30 62.46 -9.70
N GLY A 7 24.09 61.97 -9.88
CA GLY A 7 23.53 60.91 -9.00
C GLY A 7 24.03 59.55 -9.45
N SER A 8 24.80 58.87 -8.60
CA SER A 8 25.18 57.48 -8.80
C SER A 8 23.97 56.57 -8.42
N VAL A 9 23.45 55.86 -9.41
CA VAL A 9 22.46 54.82 -9.16
C VAL A 9 23.20 53.54 -8.78
N LEU A 10 23.06 53.12 -7.54
CA LEU A 10 23.55 51.83 -7.03
C LEU A 10 22.57 50.72 -7.43
N VAL A 11 22.90 49.94 -8.41
CA VAL A 11 22.09 48.75 -8.76
C VAL A 11 22.45 47.59 -7.81
N CYS A 12 21.60 47.34 -6.82
CA CYS A 12 21.68 46.12 -6.01
C CYS A 12 21.20 44.94 -6.83
N VAL A 13 22.10 44.13 -7.30
CA VAL A 13 21.79 42.80 -7.88
C VAL A 13 21.47 41.84 -6.72
N LEU A 14 20.19 41.60 -6.46
CA LEU A 14 19.75 40.53 -5.57
C LEU A 14 20.03 39.20 -6.24
N MET A 15 21.10 38.54 -5.81
CA MET A 15 21.34 37.11 -6.13
C MET A 15 20.28 36.28 -5.40
N LEU A 16 19.24 35.88 -6.12
CA LEU A 16 18.32 34.84 -5.68
C LEU A 16 19.09 33.51 -5.70
N ASN A 17 19.64 33.11 -4.56
CA ASN A 17 20.07 31.72 -4.36
C ASN A 17 18.83 30.85 -4.41
N SER A 18 18.51 30.30 -5.58
CA SER A 18 17.60 29.17 -5.72
C SER A 18 18.27 27.98 -5.04
N CYS A 19 17.86 27.66 -3.81
CA CYS A 19 18.15 26.35 -3.23
C CYS A 19 17.42 25.31 -4.09
N THR A 20 18.09 24.75 -5.08
CA THR A 20 17.64 23.52 -5.71
C THR A 20 17.68 22.43 -4.64
N ARG A 21 16.50 22.01 -4.17
CA ARG A 21 16.41 20.83 -3.30
C ARG A 21 17.00 19.65 -4.07
N ASP A 22 17.96 18.98 -3.46
CA ASP A 22 18.43 17.70 -3.95
C ASP A 22 17.30 16.68 -3.81
N ILE A 23 16.73 16.25 -4.93
CA ILE A 23 15.64 15.24 -5.00
C ILE A 23 16.19 13.85 -5.31
N SER A 24 17.51 13.70 -5.46
CA SER A 24 18.12 12.40 -5.74
C SER A 24 18.02 11.48 -4.52
N ALA A 25 17.81 10.19 -4.78
CA ALA A 25 17.99 9.19 -3.76
C ALA A 25 19.46 9.14 -3.32
N PRO A 26 19.75 8.84 -2.04
CA PRO A 26 21.10 8.54 -1.62
C PRO A 26 21.71 7.43 -2.51
N GLU A 27 23.00 7.51 -2.81
CA GLU A 27 23.70 6.38 -3.42
C GLU A 27 23.74 5.24 -2.41
N TYR A 28 23.14 4.12 -2.76
CA TYR A 28 23.27 2.88 -2.01
C TYR A 28 24.45 2.09 -2.56
N PRO A 29 25.31 1.50 -1.69
CA PRO A 29 26.25 0.48 -2.16
C PRO A 29 25.47 -0.62 -2.88
N ASP A 30 26.10 -1.35 -3.81
CA ASP A 30 25.51 -2.49 -4.52
C ASP A 30 25.15 -3.61 -3.53
N VAL A 31 24.12 -3.38 -2.72
CA VAL A 31 23.52 -4.38 -1.82
C VAL A 31 22.34 -4.98 -2.59
N PRO A 32 22.46 -6.24 -3.01
CA PRO A 32 21.37 -6.86 -3.72
C PRO A 32 20.14 -6.98 -2.83
N LEU A 33 18.96 -6.89 -3.43
CA LEU A 33 17.73 -7.19 -2.71
C LEU A 33 17.74 -8.64 -2.25
N THR A 34 17.14 -8.91 -1.10
CA THR A 34 16.94 -10.29 -0.62
C THR A 34 16.16 -11.10 -1.66
N ALA A 35 16.52 -12.37 -1.87
CA ALA A 35 16.00 -13.20 -2.95
C ALA A 35 14.46 -13.24 -3.07
N ASN A 36 13.76 -13.04 -1.94
CA ASN A 36 12.30 -13.07 -1.88
C ASN A 36 11.68 -11.69 -1.61
N PHE A 37 12.42 -10.60 -1.84
CA PHE A 37 11.89 -9.26 -1.63
C PHE A 37 10.70 -9.00 -2.57
N ALA A 38 9.56 -8.55 -2.01
CA ALA A 38 8.38 -8.24 -2.78
C ALA A 38 8.48 -6.82 -3.37
N LYS A 39 8.55 -6.74 -4.69
CA LYS A 39 8.38 -5.53 -5.48
C LYS A 39 6.94 -5.57 -6.00
N GLY A 40 6.04 -4.83 -5.36
CA GLY A 40 4.60 -5.01 -5.53
C GLY A 40 3.88 -3.82 -6.15
N ALA A 41 2.71 -4.10 -6.70
CA ALA A 41 1.71 -3.11 -7.10
C ALA A 41 0.32 -3.58 -6.67
N ASP A 42 -0.52 -2.68 -6.12
CA ASP A 42 -1.95 -2.89 -6.05
C ASP A 42 -2.55 -2.45 -7.39
N VAL A 43 -3.36 -3.30 -8.00
CA VAL A 43 -4.00 -3.04 -9.29
C VAL A 43 -5.49 -3.38 -9.23
N SER A 44 -6.10 -3.07 -8.12
CA SER A 44 -7.50 -3.43 -7.87
C SER A 44 -8.47 -2.72 -8.81
N TRP A 45 -8.09 -1.56 -9.36
CA TRP A 45 -8.87 -0.84 -10.39
C TRP A 45 -8.70 -1.38 -11.82
N MET A 46 -7.72 -2.25 -12.07
CA MET A 46 -7.36 -2.69 -13.43
C MET A 46 -8.57 -3.10 -14.29
N THR A 47 -9.45 -3.97 -13.78
CA THR A 47 -10.61 -4.48 -14.53
C THR A 47 -11.67 -3.41 -14.79
N GLU A 48 -11.88 -2.48 -13.86
CA GLU A 48 -12.80 -1.36 -14.01
C GLU A 48 -12.28 -0.35 -15.03
N MET A 49 -10.98 -0.03 -14.99
CA MET A 49 -10.33 0.85 -15.97
C MET A 49 -10.39 0.26 -17.38
N GLU A 50 -10.07 -1.03 -17.53
CA GLU A 50 -10.15 -1.73 -18.81
C GLU A 50 -11.60 -1.75 -19.36
N ALA A 51 -12.58 -2.00 -18.49
CA ALA A 51 -14.00 -2.00 -18.87
C ALA A 51 -14.50 -0.61 -19.27
N SER A 52 -13.91 0.46 -18.75
CA SER A 52 -14.21 1.83 -19.16
C SER A 52 -13.57 2.22 -20.50
N GLY A 53 -12.76 1.33 -21.11
CA GLY A 53 -12.06 1.55 -22.37
C GLY A 53 -10.67 2.16 -22.25
N LEU A 54 -10.16 2.37 -21.03
CA LEU A 54 -8.78 2.81 -20.83
C LEU A 54 -7.80 1.72 -21.26
N LYS A 55 -6.68 2.13 -21.82
CA LYS A 55 -5.63 1.23 -22.34
C LYS A 55 -4.28 1.60 -21.76
N PHE A 56 -3.46 0.59 -21.55
CA PHE A 56 -2.11 0.78 -21.06
C PHE A 56 -1.09 0.60 -22.18
N TYR A 57 0.01 1.33 -22.10
CA TYR A 57 1.03 1.33 -23.13
C TYR A 57 2.41 1.15 -22.48
N ASN A 58 3.29 0.42 -23.16
CA ASN A 58 4.68 0.35 -22.75
C ASN A 58 5.43 1.65 -23.09
N ASN A 59 6.71 1.74 -22.70
CA ASN A 59 7.51 2.95 -22.94
C ASN A 59 7.65 3.33 -24.44
N SER A 60 7.57 2.35 -25.35
CA SER A 60 7.61 2.61 -26.80
C SER A 60 6.27 3.12 -27.36
N GLY A 61 5.21 3.16 -26.53
CA GLY A 61 3.87 3.59 -26.95
C GLY A 61 3.04 2.49 -27.60
N THR A 62 3.46 1.22 -27.48
CA THR A 62 2.68 0.07 -27.94
C THR A 62 1.68 -0.33 -26.85
N ALA A 63 0.40 -0.52 -27.22
CA ALA A 63 -0.61 -1.03 -26.28
C ALA A 63 -0.21 -2.42 -25.79
N GLN A 64 -0.26 -2.61 -24.48
CA GLN A 64 0.19 -3.84 -23.83
C GLN A 64 -0.65 -4.13 -22.60
N ASP A 65 -0.73 -5.40 -22.21
CA ASP A 65 -1.33 -5.83 -20.95
C ASP A 65 -0.68 -5.13 -19.75
N LEU A 66 -1.48 -4.58 -18.84
CA LEU A 66 -0.98 -3.86 -17.67
C LEU A 66 -0.02 -4.71 -16.84
N LEU A 67 -0.37 -5.96 -16.56
CA LEU A 67 0.46 -6.84 -15.75
C LEU A 67 1.81 -7.14 -16.44
N GLN A 68 1.82 -7.21 -17.79
CA GLN A 68 3.08 -7.37 -18.52
C GLN A 68 3.95 -6.11 -18.40
N ILE A 69 3.36 -4.91 -18.52
CA ILE A 69 4.08 -3.64 -18.32
C ILE A 69 4.70 -3.60 -16.92
N LEU A 70 3.93 -3.96 -15.89
CA LEU A 70 4.42 -3.99 -14.52
C LEU A 70 5.54 -5.01 -14.33
N LYS A 71 5.41 -6.18 -14.94
CA LYS A 71 6.46 -7.21 -14.93
C LYS A 71 7.75 -6.73 -15.59
N ASP A 72 7.65 -6.03 -16.72
CA ASP A 72 8.79 -5.44 -17.44
C ASP A 72 9.45 -4.33 -16.60
N LYS A 73 8.72 -3.70 -15.68
CA LYS A 73 9.20 -2.74 -14.68
C LYS A 73 9.75 -3.41 -13.40
N GLY A 74 9.82 -4.72 -13.35
CA GLY A 74 10.41 -5.47 -12.23
C GLY A 74 9.45 -5.80 -11.10
N ILE A 75 8.15 -5.51 -11.22
CA ILE A 75 7.12 -5.95 -10.27
C ILE A 75 7.04 -7.47 -10.28
N ASN A 76 6.99 -8.09 -9.11
CA ASN A 76 6.93 -9.53 -8.91
C ASN A 76 5.75 -9.99 -8.04
N SER A 77 5.00 -9.04 -7.49
CA SER A 77 3.89 -9.30 -6.56
C SER A 77 2.72 -8.36 -6.86
N ILE A 78 1.50 -8.87 -6.75
CA ILE A 78 0.27 -8.09 -6.98
C ILE A 78 -0.57 -8.13 -5.71
N ARG A 79 -1.01 -6.94 -5.26
CA ARG A 79 -1.98 -6.75 -4.19
C ARG A 79 -3.36 -6.52 -4.80
N LEU A 80 -4.38 -7.13 -4.22
CA LEU A 80 -5.76 -7.06 -4.67
C LEU A 80 -6.69 -6.90 -3.48
N ARG A 81 -7.47 -5.80 -3.45
CA ARG A 81 -8.51 -5.61 -2.44
C ARG A 81 -9.76 -6.41 -2.77
N THR A 82 -10.53 -6.73 -1.74
CA THR A 82 -11.88 -7.24 -1.90
C THR A 82 -12.84 -6.56 -0.93
N TRP A 83 -14.01 -6.16 -1.45
CA TRP A 83 -15.16 -5.69 -0.71
C TRP A 83 -16.21 -6.79 -0.56
N VAL A 84 -17.09 -6.68 0.44
CA VAL A 84 -18.05 -7.72 0.75
C VAL A 84 -19.18 -7.75 -0.29
N ASN A 85 -19.87 -6.63 -0.50
CA ASN A 85 -20.97 -6.52 -1.46
C ASN A 85 -21.02 -5.12 -2.09
N PRO A 86 -20.02 -4.75 -2.90
CA PRO A 86 -19.99 -3.43 -3.53
C PRO A 86 -21.10 -3.28 -4.56
N VAL A 87 -21.79 -2.13 -4.56
CA VAL A 87 -22.91 -1.85 -5.47
C VAL A 87 -22.49 -1.89 -6.94
N SER A 88 -21.26 -1.43 -7.25
CA SER A 88 -20.71 -1.45 -8.60
C SER A 88 -20.35 -2.84 -9.12
N GLY A 89 -20.18 -3.81 -8.22
CA GLY A 89 -19.64 -5.14 -8.53
C GLY A 89 -18.10 -5.18 -8.68
N TRP A 90 -17.41 -4.04 -8.81
CA TRP A 90 -15.95 -3.99 -8.87
C TRP A 90 -15.35 -4.29 -7.48
N SER A 91 -14.21 -4.95 -7.49
CA SER A 91 -13.52 -5.39 -6.27
C SER A 91 -14.36 -6.29 -5.34
N ASN A 92 -15.46 -6.90 -5.81
CA ASN A 92 -16.05 -8.03 -5.09
C ASN A 92 -15.16 -9.28 -5.20
N THR A 93 -15.50 -10.35 -4.50
CA THR A 93 -14.70 -11.59 -4.51
C THR A 93 -14.51 -12.15 -5.92
N GLU A 94 -15.54 -12.11 -6.79
CA GLU A 94 -15.46 -12.63 -8.14
C GLU A 94 -14.48 -11.83 -9.00
N ASP A 95 -14.56 -10.49 -8.97
CA ASP A 95 -13.68 -9.61 -9.70
C ASP A 95 -12.23 -9.69 -9.19
N MET A 96 -12.04 -9.76 -7.89
CA MET A 96 -10.72 -10.00 -7.27
C MET A 96 -10.11 -11.32 -7.74
N VAL A 97 -10.88 -12.41 -7.76
CA VAL A 97 -10.41 -13.73 -8.24
C VAL A 97 -10.03 -13.69 -9.73
N LYS A 98 -10.79 -12.98 -10.58
CA LYS A 98 -10.44 -12.80 -12.01
C LYS A 98 -9.05 -12.17 -12.16
N LYS A 99 -8.78 -11.10 -11.41
CA LYS A 99 -7.46 -10.42 -11.38
C LYS A 99 -6.37 -11.34 -10.85
N ALA A 100 -6.64 -12.06 -9.75
CA ALA A 100 -5.69 -12.99 -9.15
C ALA A 100 -5.29 -14.14 -10.10
N VAL A 101 -6.25 -14.71 -10.85
CA VAL A 101 -5.98 -15.73 -11.86
C VAL A 101 -5.06 -15.19 -12.95
N ARG A 102 -5.37 -14.00 -13.48
CA ARG A 102 -4.55 -13.33 -14.50
C ARG A 102 -3.12 -13.06 -13.99
N ALA A 103 -2.98 -12.53 -12.78
CA ALA A 103 -1.67 -12.28 -12.18
C ALA A 103 -0.89 -13.60 -11.93
N LYS A 104 -1.55 -14.61 -11.40
CA LYS A 104 -0.94 -15.93 -11.14
C LYS A 104 -0.44 -16.59 -12.40
N THR A 105 -1.20 -16.52 -13.51
CA THR A 105 -0.81 -17.09 -14.81
C THR A 105 0.49 -16.44 -15.33
N MET A 106 0.75 -15.20 -14.98
CA MET A 106 1.98 -14.49 -15.32
C MET A 106 3.10 -14.69 -14.28
N GLY A 107 2.87 -15.49 -13.24
CA GLY A 107 3.88 -15.84 -12.24
C GLY A 107 4.03 -14.85 -11.09
N PHE A 108 3.08 -13.93 -10.90
CA PHE A 108 3.11 -13.04 -9.75
C PHE A 108 2.75 -13.74 -8.44
N ARG A 109 3.33 -13.27 -7.35
CA ARG A 109 2.94 -13.55 -5.97
C ARG A 109 1.71 -12.71 -5.64
N ILE A 110 0.81 -13.20 -4.79
CA ILE A 110 -0.46 -12.53 -4.50
C ILE A 110 -0.52 -12.10 -3.03
N MET A 111 -0.87 -10.83 -2.82
CA MET A 111 -1.36 -10.29 -1.56
C MET A 111 -2.86 -10.03 -1.70
N LEU A 112 -3.64 -10.57 -0.78
CA LEU A 112 -5.06 -10.31 -0.66
C LEU A 112 -5.30 -9.24 0.41
N ASP A 113 -6.10 -8.22 0.09
CA ASP A 113 -6.51 -7.18 1.03
C ASP A 113 -8.04 -7.24 1.26
N ILE A 114 -8.44 -7.64 2.46
CA ILE A 114 -9.86 -7.78 2.81
C ILE A 114 -10.30 -6.55 3.62
N HIS A 115 -11.11 -5.68 3.01
CA HIS A 115 -11.60 -4.46 3.66
C HIS A 115 -12.68 -4.72 4.72
N TYR A 116 -13.43 -5.83 4.67
CA TYR A 116 -14.62 -6.09 5.49
C TYR A 116 -15.65 -4.96 5.43
N SER A 117 -15.81 -4.38 4.29
CA SER A 117 -16.75 -3.28 3.99
C SER A 117 -17.34 -3.48 2.60
N ASP A 118 -18.43 -2.80 2.28
CA ASP A 118 -19.00 -2.75 0.92
C ASP A 118 -18.36 -1.65 0.06
N VAL A 119 -17.56 -0.79 0.70
CA VAL A 119 -16.90 0.38 0.12
C VAL A 119 -15.51 0.55 0.73
N TRP A 120 -14.86 1.68 0.48
CA TRP A 120 -13.58 2.02 1.08
C TRP A 120 -13.58 1.87 2.59
N ALA A 121 -12.54 1.22 3.11
CA ALA A 121 -12.18 1.19 4.51
C ALA A 121 -10.79 1.83 4.63
N ASP A 122 -10.69 2.91 5.39
CA ASP A 122 -9.49 3.71 5.59
C ASP A 122 -9.44 4.25 7.04
N PRO A 123 -8.41 5.00 7.45
CA PRO A 123 -8.30 5.48 8.84
C PRO A 123 -9.47 6.33 9.32
N ALA A 124 -10.22 6.96 8.41
CA ALA A 124 -11.36 7.82 8.75
C ALA A 124 -12.70 7.06 8.72
N VAL A 125 -12.78 5.95 7.97
CA VAL A 125 -14.04 5.22 7.70
C VAL A 125 -13.82 3.72 7.75
N GLN A 126 -14.46 3.05 8.71
CA GLN A 126 -14.42 1.60 8.88
C GLN A 126 -15.84 1.04 9.01
N THR A 127 -16.68 1.36 8.00
CA THR A 127 -18.10 1.03 8.02
C THR A 127 -18.34 -0.47 7.82
N LYS A 128 -19.17 -1.06 8.67
CA LYS A 128 -19.63 -2.44 8.49
C LYS A 128 -20.39 -2.60 7.16
N PRO A 129 -20.26 -3.74 6.47
CA PRO A 129 -21.15 -4.09 5.37
C PRO A 129 -22.63 -3.96 5.79
N ALA A 130 -23.46 -3.48 4.88
CA ALA A 130 -24.89 -3.28 5.17
C ALA A 130 -25.56 -4.56 5.70
N ALA A 131 -25.21 -5.72 5.16
CA ALA A 131 -25.71 -7.02 5.60
C ALA A 131 -25.26 -7.42 7.02
N TRP A 132 -24.24 -6.76 7.58
CA TRP A 132 -23.69 -7.06 8.91
C TRP A 132 -24.06 -5.99 9.95
N ALA A 133 -24.70 -4.89 9.52
CA ALA A 133 -24.89 -3.69 10.33
C ALA A 133 -25.62 -3.97 11.66
N ALA A 134 -26.66 -4.84 11.64
CA ALA A 134 -27.47 -5.17 12.80
C ALA A 134 -27.00 -6.41 13.59
N GLN A 135 -25.86 -7.01 13.20
CA GLN A 135 -25.38 -8.23 13.87
C GLN A 135 -24.83 -7.91 15.27
N PRO A 136 -25.18 -8.71 16.30
CA PRO A 136 -24.50 -8.67 17.59
C PRO A 136 -23.00 -9.01 17.41
N PHE A 137 -22.14 -8.47 18.25
CA PHE A 137 -20.68 -8.65 18.15
C PHE A 137 -20.23 -10.11 18.07
N VAL A 138 -20.87 -11.01 18.85
CA VAL A 138 -20.57 -12.46 18.81
C VAL A 138 -20.83 -13.05 17.42
N THR A 139 -21.93 -12.65 16.77
CA THR A 139 -22.24 -13.07 15.40
C THR A 139 -21.28 -12.43 14.41
N LEU A 140 -20.95 -11.15 14.59
CA LEU A 140 -20.03 -10.43 13.72
C LEU A 140 -18.65 -11.11 13.62
N LYS A 141 -18.11 -11.61 14.74
CA LYS A 141 -16.86 -12.39 14.74
C LYS A 141 -16.96 -13.64 13.85
N THR A 142 -18.05 -14.39 14.00
CA THR A 142 -18.30 -15.59 13.18
C THR A 142 -18.45 -15.22 11.70
N THR A 143 -19.08 -14.08 11.42
CA THR A 143 -19.26 -13.58 10.05
C THR A 143 -17.91 -13.21 9.42
N VAL A 144 -17.02 -12.52 10.15
CA VAL A 144 -15.64 -12.23 9.70
C VAL A 144 -14.89 -13.53 9.39
N PHE A 145 -14.95 -14.52 10.29
CA PHE A 145 -14.35 -15.83 10.05
C PHE A 145 -14.87 -16.48 8.75
N ASN A 146 -16.19 -16.61 8.63
CA ASN A 146 -16.82 -17.30 7.51
C ASN A 146 -16.57 -16.58 6.17
N TYR A 147 -16.63 -15.25 6.15
CA TYR A 147 -16.35 -14.46 4.96
C TYR A 147 -14.89 -14.64 4.53
N THR A 148 -13.95 -14.54 5.46
CA THR A 148 -12.52 -14.77 5.17
C THR A 148 -12.28 -16.17 4.59
N VAL A 149 -12.87 -17.20 5.20
CA VAL A 149 -12.80 -18.58 4.67
C VAL A 149 -13.37 -18.65 3.25
N SER A 150 -14.50 -18.00 2.97
CA SER A 150 -15.13 -18.02 1.65
C SER A 150 -14.24 -17.37 0.58
N VAL A 151 -13.64 -16.22 0.88
CA VAL A 151 -12.73 -15.51 -0.04
C VAL A 151 -11.47 -16.35 -0.29
N MET A 152 -10.88 -16.90 0.77
CA MET A 152 -9.69 -17.77 0.64
C MET A 152 -9.99 -19.04 -0.17
N ASN A 153 -11.15 -19.65 0.01
CA ASN A 153 -11.57 -20.82 -0.76
C ASN A 153 -11.82 -20.47 -2.24
N ALA A 154 -12.40 -19.30 -2.53
CA ALA A 154 -12.58 -18.85 -3.91
C ALA A 154 -11.25 -18.74 -4.70
N LEU A 155 -10.18 -18.33 -4.04
CA LEU A 155 -8.82 -18.35 -4.60
C LEU A 155 -8.27 -19.77 -4.69
N LYS A 156 -8.43 -20.59 -3.65
CA LYS A 156 -7.97 -21.97 -3.58
C LYS A 156 -8.59 -22.84 -4.68
N ASP A 157 -9.86 -22.64 -4.99
CA ASP A 157 -10.57 -23.33 -6.08
C ASP A 157 -9.99 -23.03 -7.48
N LYS A 158 -9.22 -21.93 -7.60
CA LYS A 158 -8.44 -21.57 -8.78
C LYS A 158 -6.96 -21.97 -8.67
N GLY A 159 -6.59 -22.77 -7.67
CA GLY A 159 -5.20 -23.18 -7.44
C GLY A 159 -4.31 -22.03 -6.94
N ILE A 160 -4.88 -20.99 -6.35
CA ILE A 160 -4.16 -19.83 -5.84
C ILE A 160 -4.12 -19.86 -4.32
N THR A 161 -2.92 -19.83 -3.75
CA THR A 161 -2.69 -19.57 -2.34
C THR A 161 -2.04 -18.18 -2.22
N PRO A 162 -2.72 -17.17 -1.69
CA PRO A 162 -2.11 -15.87 -1.48
C PRO A 162 -0.97 -16.02 -0.48
N GLU A 163 0.15 -15.36 -0.74
CA GLU A 163 1.29 -15.40 0.18
C GLU A 163 1.02 -14.56 1.44
N TRP A 164 0.32 -13.43 1.24
CA TRP A 164 -0.06 -12.53 2.31
C TRP A 164 -1.57 -12.23 2.26
N VAL A 165 -2.16 -12.06 3.42
CA VAL A 165 -3.57 -11.72 3.59
C VAL A 165 -3.72 -10.63 4.63
N GLN A 166 -4.19 -9.46 4.23
CA GLN A 166 -4.57 -8.38 5.13
C GLN A 166 -5.95 -8.68 5.74
N VAL A 167 -5.99 -8.63 7.06
CA VAL A 167 -7.22 -8.70 7.85
C VAL A 167 -7.62 -7.27 8.24
N GLY A 168 -8.39 -6.65 7.37
CA GLY A 168 -8.71 -5.21 7.39
C GLY A 168 -7.67 -4.36 6.65
N ASN A 169 -8.10 -3.19 6.20
CA ASN A 169 -7.28 -2.18 5.55
C ASN A 169 -7.15 -0.94 6.43
N GLU A 170 -5.90 -0.46 6.64
CA GLU A 170 -5.57 0.76 7.39
C GLU A 170 -6.35 0.92 8.70
N THR A 171 -6.31 -0.10 9.53
CA THR A 171 -7.12 -0.24 10.75
C THR A 171 -6.55 0.57 11.93
N ASN A 172 -6.21 1.85 11.71
CA ASN A 172 -5.56 2.74 12.69
C ASN A 172 -6.34 2.90 14.00
N ASP A 173 -7.66 2.81 13.93
CA ASP A 173 -8.54 2.78 15.10
C ASP A 173 -9.50 1.57 15.02
N GLY A 174 -8.97 0.42 14.59
CA GLY A 174 -9.74 -0.80 14.44
C GLY A 174 -10.52 -0.90 13.14
N MET A 175 -11.49 -1.81 13.06
CA MET A 175 -12.33 -2.05 11.89
C MET A 175 -13.80 -2.35 12.29
N LEU A 176 -14.72 -2.33 11.31
CA LEU A 176 -16.14 -2.69 11.53
C LEU A 176 -16.79 -1.85 12.65
N TRP A 177 -16.64 -0.52 12.55
CA TRP A 177 -17.17 0.40 13.54
C TRP A 177 -18.71 0.33 13.66
N PRO A 178 -19.25 0.58 14.88
CA PRO A 178 -18.55 0.94 16.13
C PRO A 178 -17.97 -0.25 16.90
N ASP A 179 -18.34 -1.49 16.59
CA ASP A 179 -18.07 -2.68 17.41
C ASP A 179 -16.58 -2.95 17.58
N GLY A 180 -15.80 -2.84 16.50
CA GLY A 180 -14.35 -3.06 16.50
C GLY A 180 -13.54 -1.76 16.53
N LYS A 181 -14.10 -0.64 17.02
CA LYS A 181 -13.34 0.61 17.19
C LYS A 181 -12.37 0.47 18.35
N ALA A 182 -11.06 0.45 18.03
CA ALA A 182 -10.00 0.09 18.98
C ALA A 182 -9.90 1.09 20.16
N SER A 183 -10.05 2.40 19.89
CA SER A 183 -10.04 3.44 20.94
C SER A 183 -11.21 3.32 21.93
N VAL A 184 -12.28 2.65 21.55
CA VAL A 184 -13.45 2.39 22.40
C VAL A 184 -13.35 1.03 23.10
N ASN A 185 -12.94 0.00 22.32
CA ASN A 185 -12.83 -1.37 22.84
C ASN A 185 -11.75 -2.15 22.07
N MET A 186 -10.52 -2.03 22.49
CA MET A 186 -9.36 -2.73 21.91
C MET A 186 -9.56 -4.25 21.91
N LYS A 187 -10.22 -4.82 22.94
CA LYS A 187 -10.50 -6.25 23.01
C LYS A 187 -11.39 -6.71 21.84
N ASN A 188 -12.44 -5.96 21.53
CA ASN A 188 -13.31 -6.30 20.41
C ASN A 188 -12.54 -6.30 19.09
N TYR A 189 -11.70 -5.28 18.86
CA TYR A 189 -10.87 -5.23 17.67
C TYR A 189 -9.90 -6.42 17.62
N ALA A 190 -9.25 -6.75 18.71
CA ALA A 190 -8.34 -7.89 18.79
C ALA A 190 -9.04 -9.22 18.50
N GLU A 191 -10.28 -9.40 18.97
CA GLU A 191 -11.10 -10.58 18.68
C GLU A 191 -11.51 -10.68 17.21
N LEU A 192 -11.75 -9.55 16.53
CA LEU A 192 -12.01 -9.51 15.08
C LEU A 192 -10.76 -9.87 14.28
N VAL A 193 -9.60 -9.31 14.64
CA VAL A 193 -8.30 -9.67 14.04
C VAL A 193 -8.06 -11.18 14.22
N GLN A 194 -8.27 -11.70 15.44
CA GLN A 194 -8.09 -13.12 15.72
C GLN A 194 -9.04 -14.00 14.90
N SER A 195 -10.28 -13.57 14.67
CA SER A 195 -11.23 -14.28 13.81
C SER A 195 -10.71 -14.39 12.37
N GLY A 196 -10.25 -13.28 11.81
CA GLY A 196 -9.64 -13.26 10.46
C GLY A 196 -8.36 -14.10 10.39
N TYR A 197 -7.46 -13.97 11.38
CA TYR A 197 -6.25 -14.77 11.48
C TYR A 197 -6.55 -16.27 11.47
N THR A 198 -7.45 -16.72 12.35
CA THR A 198 -7.82 -18.12 12.43
C THR A 198 -8.47 -18.64 11.16
N ALA A 199 -9.28 -17.82 10.50
CA ALA A 199 -9.90 -18.14 9.22
C ALA A 199 -8.87 -18.36 8.12
N VAL A 200 -7.90 -17.44 7.96
CA VAL A 200 -6.80 -17.60 7.00
C VAL A 200 -6.03 -18.90 7.27
N LYS A 201 -5.62 -19.11 8.53
CA LYS A 201 -4.84 -20.30 8.91
C LYS A 201 -5.61 -21.60 8.78
N SER A 202 -6.95 -21.60 8.86
CA SER A 202 -7.78 -22.78 8.62
C SER A 202 -7.80 -23.23 7.16
N VAL A 203 -7.58 -22.30 6.21
CA VAL A 203 -7.54 -22.60 4.76
C VAL A 203 -6.13 -22.80 4.26
N SER A 204 -5.18 -22.00 4.75
CA SER A 204 -3.76 -22.03 4.38
C SER A 204 -2.87 -21.72 5.58
N THR A 205 -2.11 -22.71 6.03
CA THR A 205 -1.12 -22.52 7.12
C THR A 205 0.10 -21.73 6.67
N THR A 206 0.37 -21.64 5.36
CA THR A 206 1.53 -20.95 4.78
C THR A 206 1.27 -19.48 4.48
N SER A 207 0.02 -19.07 4.29
CA SER A 207 -0.34 -17.66 4.09
C SER A 207 -0.03 -16.85 5.35
N LYS A 208 0.67 -15.74 5.19
CA LYS A 208 1.01 -14.82 6.29
C LYS A 208 -0.10 -13.79 6.46
N VAL A 209 -0.54 -13.59 7.70
CA VAL A 209 -1.59 -12.62 8.03
C VAL A 209 -0.98 -11.29 8.38
N ILE A 210 -1.45 -10.24 7.71
CA ILE A 210 -1.03 -8.86 7.90
C ILE A 210 -2.08 -8.10 8.71
N VAL A 211 -1.66 -7.33 9.71
CA VAL A 211 -2.42 -6.20 10.25
C VAL A 211 -1.79 -4.93 9.67
N HIS A 212 -2.62 -4.14 8.98
CA HIS A 212 -2.20 -3.00 8.19
C HIS A 212 -2.66 -1.67 8.81
N LEU A 213 -1.71 -0.76 9.01
CA LEU A 213 -1.95 0.61 9.48
C LEU A 213 -1.38 1.62 8.48
N SER A 214 -2.00 2.78 8.39
CA SER A 214 -1.43 3.92 7.65
C SER A 214 -0.31 4.62 8.44
N ASN A 215 0.29 5.66 7.83
CA ASN A 215 1.30 6.49 8.47
C ASN A 215 2.48 5.70 9.06
N GLY A 216 3.16 4.90 8.20
CA GLY A 216 4.28 4.05 8.62
C GLY A 216 5.40 4.75 9.40
N TYR A 217 5.41 6.08 9.42
CA TYR A 217 6.31 6.90 10.22
C TYR A 217 5.86 7.13 11.67
N ASP A 218 4.59 6.87 12.01
CA ASP A 218 4.02 7.14 13.35
C ASP A 218 4.25 5.97 14.33
N ASN A 219 5.44 5.89 14.87
CA ASN A 219 5.80 4.84 15.84
C ASN A 219 4.87 4.79 17.06
N THR A 220 4.30 5.93 17.49
CA THR A 220 3.38 5.98 18.63
C THR A 220 2.09 5.24 18.33
N LEU A 221 1.50 5.47 17.16
CA LEU A 221 0.32 4.76 16.68
C LEU A 221 0.59 3.24 16.60
N PHE A 222 1.72 2.86 15.99
CA PHE A 222 2.08 1.45 15.82
C PHE A 222 2.27 0.74 17.16
N ARG A 223 3.00 1.33 18.10
CA ARG A 223 3.14 0.77 19.44
C ARG A 223 1.80 0.63 20.16
N TRP A 224 0.98 1.67 20.15
CA TRP A 224 -0.34 1.63 20.79
C TRP A 224 -1.20 0.49 20.25
N MET A 225 -1.25 0.34 18.94
CA MET A 225 -2.07 -0.68 18.29
C MET A 225 -1.55 -2.10 18.56
N PHE A 226 -0.27 -2.35 18.30
CA PHE A 226 0.28 -3.70 18.42
C PHE A 226 0.49 -4.15 19.88
N ASP A 227 0.74 -3.23 20.81
CA ASP A 227 0.69 -3.53 22.25
C ASP A 227 -0.74 -3.90 22.67
N GLY A 228 -1.73 -3.18 22.18
CA GLY A 228 -3.14 -3.45 22.43
C GLY A 228 -3.58 -4.83 21.89
N LEU A 229 -3.22 -5.16 20.65
CA LEU A 229 -3.48 -6.47 20.06
C LEU A 229 -2.81 -7.60 20.86
N LYS A 230 -1.52 -7.44 21.18
CA LYS A 230 -0.76 -8.42 21.97
C LYS A 230 -1.36 -8.64 23.35
N ALA A 231 -1.72 -7.56 24.05
CA ALA A 231 -2.32 -7.63 25.38
C ALA A 231 -3.67 -8.33 25.39
N ASN A 232 -4.41 -8.31 24.27
CA ASN A 232 -5.71 -8.96 24.10
C ASN A 232 -5.65 -10.31 23.35
N GLY A 233 -4.42 -10.86 23.14
CA GLY A 233 -4.22 -12.21 22.62
C GLY A 233 -4.50 -12.39 21.14
N ALA A 234 -4.50 -11.32 20.34
CA ALA A 234 -4.59 -11.44 18.90
C ALA A 234 -3.25 -11.87 18.29
N ASN A 235 -3.31 -12.62 17.19
CA ASN A 235 -2.16 -13.05 16.42
C ASN A 235 -2.09 -12.35 15.07
N TRP A 236 -0.87 -12.12 14.60
CA TRP A 236 -0.53 -11.65 13.26
C TRP A 236 0.87 -12.17 12.90
N ASP A 237 1.19 -12.20 11.62
CA ASP A 237 2.51 -12.61 11.12
C ASP A 237 3.34 -11.41 10.67
N VAL A 238 2.70 -10.42 10.04
CA VAL A 238 3.34 -9.27 9.41
C VAL A 238 2.68 -7.97 9.89
N ILE A 239 3.48 -6.95 10.12
CA ILE A 239 3.04 -5.57 10.36
C ILE A 239 3.07 -4.83 9.03
N GLY A 240 1.90 -4.48 8.50
CA GLY A 240 1.73 -3.72 7.27
C GLY A 240 1.68 -2.22 7.53
N MET A 241 2.23 -1.44 6.59
CA MET A 241 2.35 0.02 6.69
C MET A 241 1.97 0.68 5.37
N SER A 242 1.37 1.90 5.41
CA SER A 242 1.28 2.80 4.26
C SER A 242 2.20 4.00 4.44
N LEU A 243 2.72 4.54 3.34
CA LEU A 243 3.55 5.74 3.33
C LEU A 243 3.30 6.57 2.07
N TYR A 244 2.72 7.77 2.25
CA TYR A 244 2.35 8.69 1.17
C TYR A 244 2.99 10.07 1.37
N PRO A 245 4.28 10.23 1.06
CA PRO A 245 4.97 11.52 1.17
C PRO A 245 4.71 12.41 -0.05
N VAL A 246 5.16 13.66 0.06
CA VAL A 246 5.35 14.59 -1.06
C VAL A 246 6.83 14.90 -1.23
N ALA A 247 7.24 15.48 -2.37
CA ALA A 247 8.65 15.77 -2.67
C ALA A 247 9.38 16.56 -1.55
N ALA A 248 8.62 17.37 -0.78
CA ALA A 248 9.19 18.15 0.31
C ALA A 248 9.49 17.35 1.59
N THR A 249 8.90 16.17 1.77
CA THR A 249 8.89 15.46 3.07
C THR A 249 9.42 14.03 3.00
N TRP A 250 9.57 13.43 1.82
CA TRP A 250 9.83 12.00 1.68
C TRP A 250 11.08 11.53 2.42
N GLN A 251 12.20 12.28 2.35
CA GLN A 251 13.45 11.89 3.02
C GLN A 251 13.30 11.78 4.54
N SER A 252 12.54 12.71 5.13
CA SER A 252 12.27 12.70 6.57
C SER A 252 11.32 11.56 6.95
N LEU A 253 10.26 11.35 6.17
CA LEU A 253 9.28 10.31 6.45
C LEU A 253 9.86 8.91 6.23
N ASP A 254 10.69 8.71 5.22
CA ASP A 254 11.40 7.43 4.98
C ASP A 254 12.32 7.08 6.15
N LYS A 255 13.05 8.08 6.67
CA LYS A 255 13.90 7.88 7.85
C LYS A 255 13.09 7.49 9.08
N GLN A 256 11.96 8.14 9.32
CA GLN A 256 11.08 7.84 10.45
C GLN A 256 10.41 6.46 10.25
N CYS A 257 9.99 6.13 9.03
CA CYS A 257 9.43 4.82 8.70
C CYS A 257 10.46 3.69 8.91
N LEU A 258 11.71 3.86 8.47
CA LEU A 258 12.79 2.91 8.75
C LEU A 258 12.99 2.71 10.26
N SER A 259 12.98 3.80 11.03
CA SER A 259 13.09 3.72 12.49
C SER A 259 11.93 2.93 13.10
N ASN A 260 10.70 3.18 12.62
CA ASN A 260 9.51 2.46 13.05
C ASN A 260 9.57 0.97 12.68
N MET A 261 9.94 0.63 11.44
CA MET A 261 10.11 -0.77 11.01
C MET A 261 11.09 -1.54 11.92
N ASN A 262 12.24 -0.94 12.23
CA ASN A 262 13.23 -1.56 13.12
C ASN A 262 12.69 -1.74 14.54
N ASP A 263 11.94 -0.75 15.05
CA ASP A 263 11.31 -0.85 16.38
C ASP A 263 10.24 -1.94 16.41
N MET A 264 9.41 -2.05 15.39
CA MET A 264 8.39 -3.10 15.28
C MET A 264 9.00 -4.50 15.25
N VAL A 265 10.06 -4.68 14.48
CA VAL A 265 10.81 -5.95 14.45
C VAL A 265 11.39 -6.27 15.81
N ALA A 266 12.08 -5.30 16.45
CA ALA A 266 12.71 -5.51 17.76
C ALA A 266 11.69 -5.83 18.88
N ARG A 267 10.51 -5.15 18.84
CA ARG A 267 9.51 -5.24 19.91
C ARG A 267 8.62 -6.47 19.80
N TYR A 268 8.26 -6.88 18.59
CA TYR A 268 7.27 -7.92 18.36
C TYR A 268 7.85 -9.19 17.72
N ASP A 269 9.09 -9.14 17.25
CA ASP A 269 9.74 -10.23 16.49
C ASP A 269 8.94 -10.65 15.23
N LYS A 270 8.23 -9.68 14.61
CA LYS A 270 7.39 -9.88 13.43
C LYS A 270 8.04 -9.31 12.19
N GLU A 271 7.63 -9.84 11.03
CA GLU A 271 8.00 -9.28 9.73
C GLU A 271 7.28 -7.94 9.51
N VAL A 272 7.87 -7.08 8.67
CA VAL A 272 7.32 -5.77 8.32
C VAL A 272 7.25 -5.60 6.81
N MET A 273 6.26 -4.86 6.31
CA MET A 273 6.05 -4.65 4.89
C MET A 273 5.38 -3.29 4.65
N LEU A 274 5.80 -2.59 3.60
CA LEU A 274 5.03 -1.47 3.08
C LEU A 274 3.97 -2.01 2.12
N CYS A 275 2.72 -2.09 2.60
CA CYS A 275 1.58 -2.58 1.84
C CYS A 275 1.07 -1.54 0.84
N GLU A 276 1.33 -0.25 1.10
CA GLU A 276 0.96 0.85 0.22
C GLU A 276 2.00 1.96 0.26
N VAL A 277 2.41 2.39 -0.93
CA VAL A 277 3.14 3.64 -1.12
C VAL A 277 2.58 4.36 -2.34
N GLY A 278 2.72 5.68 -2.37
CA GLY A 278 2.37 6.52 -3.50
C GLY A 278 2.88 7.93 -3.31
N MET A 279 3.02 8.68 -4.40
CA MET A 279 3.48 10.06 -4.40
C MET A 279 2.76 10.84 -5.51
N PRO A 280 2.62 12.18 -5.41
CA PRO A 280 1.94 12.94 -6.46
C PRO A 280 2.44 12.62 -7.86
N ALA A 281 1.52 12.25 -8.77
CA ALA A 281 1.82 11.86 -10.14
C ALA A 281 2.55 12.96 -10.94
N ALA A 282 2.40 14.22 -10.51
CA ALA A 282 3.10 15.37 -11.11
C ALA A 282 4.60 15.43 -10.75
N GLU A 283 5.09 14.57 -9.84
CA GLU A 283 6.46 14.59 -9.32
C GLU A 283 7.19 13.25 -9.59
N PRO A 284 7.25 12.74 -10.83
CA PRO A 284 7.71 11.38 -11.11
C PRO A 284 9.20 11.14 -10.77
N GLU A 285 10.07 12.16 -10.89
CA GLU A 285 11.48 12.02 -10.51
C GLU A 285 11.65 11.95 -8.99
N ALA A 286 10.93 12.78 -8.23
CA ALA A 286 10.91 12.69 -6.77
C ALA A 286 10.31 11.37 -6.30
N SER A 287 9.26 10.88 -6.98
CA SER A 287 8.66 9.57 -6.72
C SER A 287 9.66 8.43 -6.96
N ARG A 288 10.44 8.48 -8.04
CA ARG A 288 11.52 7.51 -8.29
C ARG A 288 12.55 7.51 -7.17
N ALA A 289 13.00 8.70 -6.75
CA ALA A 289 13.97 8.85 -5.67
C ALA A 289 13.44 8.28 -4.35
N PHE A 290 12.22 8.66 -3.97
CA PHE A 290 11.51 8.12 -2.81
C PHE A 290 11.39 6.60 -2.84
N LEU A 291 10.89 6.05 -3.95
CA LEU A 291 10.69 4.60 -4.10
C LEU A 291 12.00 3.83 -4.02
N THR A 292 13.06 4.33 -4.67
CA THR A 292 14.38 3.71 -4.58
C THR A 292 14.87 3.70 -3.12
N ASP A 293 14.76 4.82 -2.42
CA ASP A 293 15.20 4.95 -1.02
C ASP A 293 14.41 4.01 -0.10
N ILE A 294 13.08 4.00 -0.19
CA ILE A 294 12.24 3.20 0.71
C ILE A 294 12.34 1.69 0.42
N ILE A 295 12.55 1.29 -0.85
CA ILE A 295 12.84 -0.11 -1.20
C ILE A 295 14.14 -0.56 -0.53
N MET A 296 15.22 0.22 -0.66
CA MET A 296 16.51 -0.12 -0.07
C MET A 296 16.46 -0.11 1.45
N LYS A 297 15.77 0.86 2.06
CA LYS A 297 15.55 0.90 3.51
C LYS A 297 14.79 -0.31 4.01
N THR A 298 13.70 -0.67 3.34
CA THR A 298 12.91 -1.85 3.72
C THR A 298 13.75 -3.13 3.59
N ASN A 299 14.54 -3.26 2.52
CA ASN A 299 15.46 -4.38 2.33
C ASN A 299 16.56 -4.46 3.42
N SER A 300 16.97 -3.32 3.99
CA SER A 300 17.95 -3.27 5.08
C SER A 300 17.41 -3.72 6.43
N VAL A 301 16.10 -3.76 6.60
CA VAL A 301 15.46 -4.26 7.83
C VAL A 301 15.54 -5.79 7.86
N SER A 302 16.00 -6.38 8.96
CA SER A 302 16.26 -7.83 9.08
C SER A 302 15.06 -8.72 8.76
N LYS A 303 13.82 -8.18 8.88
CA LYS A 303 12.55 -8.85 8.58
C LYS A 303 11.68 -8.02 7.60
N GLY A 304 12.31 -7.16 6.80
CA GLY A 304 11.63 -6.38 5.77
C GLY A 304 11.28 -7.25 4.56
N LEU A 305 10.02 -7.29 4.18
CA LEU A 305 9.53 -8.21 3.15
C LEU A 305 9.38 -7.58 1.76
N GLY A 306 9.05 -6.28 1.70
CA GLY A 306 8.79 -5.64 0.41
C GLY A 306 8.02 -4.34 0.48
N VAL A 307 7.78 -3.78 -0.71
CA VAL A 307 7.09 -2.50 -0.93
C VAL A 307 6.09 -2.66 -2.06
N PHE A 308 4.85 -2.19 -1.86
CA PHE A 308 3.78 -2.21 -2.85
C PHE A 308 3.36 -0.78 -3.19
N TYR A 309 3.41 -0.42 -4.50
CA TYR A 309 2.81 0.83 -4.97
C TYR A 309 1.30 0.66 -5.07
N TRP A 310 0.53 1.61 -4.52
CA TRP A 310 -0.92 1.54 -4.57
C TRP A 310 -1.46 2.19 -5.86
N GLU A 311 -2.14 1.39 -6.69
CA GLU A 311 -2.77 1.78 -7.96
C GLU A 311 -1.84 2.62 -8.87
N PRO A 312 -0.61 2.13 -9.19
CA PRO A 312 0.32 2.90 -10.03
C PRO A 312 -0.24 3.19 -11.41
N GLU A 313 -1.10 2.32 -11.93
CA GLU A 313 -1.71 2.41 -13.25
C GLU A 313 -2.81 3.47 -13.36
N ALA A 314 -3.30 3.99 -12.24
CA ALA A 314 -4.33 5.02 -12.25
C ALA A 314 -3.81 6.30 -12.90
N TYR A 315 -4.38 6.67 -14.04
CA TYR A 315 -4.03 7.85 -14.79
C TYR A 315 -5.27 8.59 -15.26
N ASN A 316 -5.07 9.77 -15.84
CA ASN A 316 -6.15 10.60 -16.36
C ASN A 316 -7.23 10.93 -15.32
N ASP A 317 -6.79 11.20 -14.09
CA ASP A 317 -7.65 11.55 -12.96
C ASP A 317 -8.68 10.46 -12.60
N TRP A 318 -8.31 9.19 -12.78
CA TRP A 318 -9.19 8.06 -12.50
C TRP A 318 -9.72 8.11 -11.06
N GLN A 319 -11.03 8.12 -10.89
CA GLN A 319 -11.69 8.23 -9.58
C GLN A 319 -11.21 9.42 -8.71
N GLY A 320 -10.62 10.45 -9.32
CA GLY A 320 -10.04 11.59 -8.61
C GLY A 320 -8.65 11.31 -7.99
N TYR A 321 -8.07 10.13 -8.21
CA TYR A 321 -6.76 9.76 -7.66
C TYR A 321 -5.62 10.49 -8.37
N LYS A 322 -4.69 11.04 -7.58
CA LYS A 322 -3.59 11.90 -8.05
C LYS A 322 -2.19 11.34 -7.78
N LEU A 323 -2.10 10.11 -7.28
CA LEU A 323 -0.83 9.54 -6.84
C LEU A 323 -0.40 8.33 -7.70
N GLY A 324 -0.95 8.18 -8.93
CA GLY A 324 -0.55 7.14 -9.87
C GLY A 324 0.86 7.36 -10.42
N ALA A 325 1.43 6.35 -11.03
CA ALA A 325 2.76 6.37 -11.63
C ALA A 325 2.75 6.19 -13.16
N PHE A 326 1.57 6.31 -13.76
CA PHE A 326 1.40 6.35 -15.21
C PHE A 326 1.05 7.78 -15.66
N ASP A 327 1.53 8.16 -16.83
CA ASP A 327 1.23 9.47 -17.41
C ASP A 327 -0.18 9.53 -18.02
N VAL A 328 -0.62 10.71 -18.42
CA VAL A 328 -1.96 10.94 -19.01
C VAL A 328 -2.22 10.13 -20.29
N THR A 329 -1.20 9.52 -20.87
CA THR A 329 -1.32 8.66 -22.07
C THR A 329 -1.38 7.16 -21.71
N GLY A 330 -1.33 6.81 -20.43
CA GLY A 330 -1.35 5.42 -19.95
C GLY A 330 -0.01 4.70 -20.06
N LYS A 331 1.12 5.43 -20.03
CA LYS A 331 2.49 4.88 -20.01
C LYS A 331 3.08 5.00 -18.60
N PRO A 332 3.87 4.02 -18.15
CA PRO A 332 4.58 4.15 -16.88
C PRO A 332 5.59 5.30 -16.95
N THR A 333 5.60 6.14 -15.94
CA THR A 333 6.59 7.19 -15.75
C THR A 333 7.91 6.63 -15.21
N VAL A 334 8.92 7.47 -15.09
CA VAL A 334 10.21 7.11 -14.49
C VAL A 334 10.10 6.66 -13.03
N ALA A 335 9.00 7.00 -12.33
CA ALA A 335 8.73 6.51 -10.98
C ALA A 335 8.78 4.98 -10.91
N MET A 336 8.24 4.29 -11.92
CA MET A 336 8.24 2.83 -11.97
C MET A 336 9.62 2.21 -12.19
N ASP A 337 10.62 2.98 -12.65
CA ASP A 337 11.99 2.48 -12.82
C ASP A 337 12.69 2.17 -11.48
N ALA A 338 12.18 2.70 -10.37
CA ALA A 338 12.64 2.36 -9.03
C ALA A 338 12.52 0.84 -8.72
N PHE A 339 11.57 0.14 -9.35
CA PHE A 339 11.39 -1.30 -9.15
C PHE A 339 12.35 -2.16 -10.01
N LEU A 340 13.17 -1.55 -10.86
CA LEU A 340 14.23 -2.24 -11.62
C LEU A 340 15.48 -2.55 -10.78
N VAL A 341 15.57 -2.03 -9.54
CA VAL A 341 16.65 -2.37 -8.59
C VAL A 341 16.73 -3.89 -8.39
N LYS A 342 17.99 -4.39 -8.28
CA LYS A 342 18.32 -5.81 -8.22
C LYS A 342 18.71 -6.24 -6.81
#